data_a548012ad3297a208eec69d3bff69e66
#
_entry.id   a548012ad3297a208eec69d3bff69e66
#
_cell.length_a   1.000
_cell.length_b   1.000
_cell.length_c   1.000
_cell.angle_alpha   90.00
_cell.angle_beta   90.00
_cell.angle_gamma   90.00
#
_symmetry.space_group_name_H-M   'P 1'
#
loop_
_entity.id
_entity.type
_entity.pdbx_description
1 polymer ?
#
loop_
_entity_poly.entity_id
_entity_poly.type
_entity_poly.pdbx_seq_one_letter_code
_entity_poly.pdbx_strand_id
1 'polypeptide(L)'
;MADERPLLPDYDGACVCNVVPTLLEPGPKWPTWCPAALEEAEQVVVLVLDGLGWNQLQDRPQCSSVFRSLEGGPITTVAPSTTAAALTSITTGLPPGAHGVVGYRMAVDGEVLNVLRWQVAGRDARAAIPPDKVQANEPFAGHRPPVVSRAEFRETGFTQAHLDRSRMTGWRMASTLVTEVVHLLRRGEPFVYAYYEGIDKVAHEYGLGDHYDAELRAADRIVGDIRDALPPGAALVVISDHGQVEVGDRIITPAPEVLAHVVQQSGEGRFRWLHARPGHARHLLEAAQARHG
;
A
#
# COMPACT_ATOMS: atom_id res chain seq x y z
N MET A 1 26.59 -10.49 9.77
CA MET A 1 25.62 -9.45 10.11
C MET A 1 25.02 -9.02 8.78
N ALA A 2 23.70 -9.14 8.62
CA ALA A 2 23.07 -8.59 7.43
C ALA A 2 23.29 -7.07 7.43
N ASP A 3 23.46 -6.47 6.26
CA ASP A 3 23.60 -5.04 6.08
C ASP A 3 22.37 -4.36 6.73
N GLU A 4 22.57 -3.61 7.82
CA GLU A 4 21.48 -2.99 8.60
C GLU A 4 20.89 -1.75 7.91
N ARG A 5 21.39 -1.42 6.72
CA ARG A 5 20.86 -0.28 5.95
C ARG A 5 19.46 -0.60 5.44
N PRO A 6 18.52 0.37 5.50
CA PRO A 6 17.19 0.18 4.93
C PRO A 6 17.28 -0.05 3.42
N LEU A 7 16.46 -0.97 2.91
CA LEU A 7 16.28 -1.15 1.47
C LEU A 7 15.63 0.12 0.89
N LEU A 8 16.30 0.73 -0.07
CA LEU A 8 15.76 1.91 -0.76
C LEU A 8 14.75 1.49 -1.83
N PRO A 9 13.65 2.25 -2.01
CA PRO A 9 12.72 2.03 -3.11
C PRO A 9 13.40 2.19 -4.48
N ASP A 10 13.11 1.27 -5.39
CA ASP A 10 13.55 1.34 -6.78
C ASP A 10 12.49 2.07 -7.64
N TYR A 11 12.34 3.38 -7.42
CA TYR A 11 11.29 4.17 -8.06
C TYR A 11 11.36 4.19 -9.58
N ASP A 12 12.54 3.98 -10.17
CA ASP A 12 12.74 3.95 -11.62
C ASP A 12 12.61 2.53 -12.23
N GLY A 13 12.39 1.51 -11.39
CA GLY A 13 12.37 0.11 -11.79
C GLY A 13 11.32 -0.73 -11.04
N ALA A 14 11.77 -1.78 -10.34
CA ALA A 14 10.92 -2.75 -9.67
C ALA A 14 10.32 -2.19 -8.36
N CYS A 15 9.33 -1.32 -8.47
CA CYS A 15 8.61 -0.70 -7.37
C CYS A 15 7.09 -0.81 -7.55
N VAL A 16 6.35 -0.94 -6.45
CA VAL A 16 4.87 -1.05 -6.48
C VAL A 16 4.19 0.11 -7.19
N CYS A 17 4.76 1.32 -7.17
CA CYS A 17 4.20 2.47 -7.89
C CYS A 17 4.23 2.31 -9.41
N ASN A 18 5.10 1.46 -9.95
CA ASN A 18 5.22 1.26 -11.39
C ASN A 18 4.32 0.13 -11.93
N VAL A 19 3.67 -0.66 -11.06
CA VAL A 19 2.86 -1.81 -11.49
C VAL A 19 1.64 -1.36 -12.31
N VAL A 20 0.81 -0.50 -11.75
CA VAL A 20 -0.43 -0.04 -12.41
C VAL A 20 -0.14 0.73 -13.70
N PRO A 21 0.80 1.70 -13.74
CA PRO A 21 1.17 2.35 -15.00
C PRO A 21 1.66 1.38 -16.07
N THR A 22 2.50 0.40 -15.71
CA THR A 22 2.99 -0.61 -16.68
C THR A 22 1.84 -1.41 -17.30
N LEU A 23 0.81 -1.74 -16.53
CA LEU A 23 -0.33 -2.54 -17.00
C LEU A 23 -1.36 -1.73 -17.80
N LEU A 24 -1.56 -0.45 -17.47
CA LEU A 24 -2.56 0.41 -18.13
C LEU A 24 -2.02 1.17 -19.32
N GLU A 25 -0.76 1.60 -19.27
CA GLU A 25 -0.11 2.41 -20.27
C GLU A 25 1.31 1.88 -20.55
N PRO A 26 1.43 0.67 -21.12
CA PRO A 26 2.74 0.08 -21.34
C PRO A 26 3.60 0.98 -22.23
N GLY A 27 4.85 1.18 -21.80
CA GLY A 27 5.85 1.89 -22.58
C GLY A 27 6.29 1.12 -23.83
N PRO A 28 7.16 1.70 -24.65
CA PRO A 28 7.63 1.07 -25.90
C PRO A 28 8.43 -0.22 -25.67
N LYS A 29 8.83 -0.50 -24.42
CA LYS A 29 9.54 -1.70 -24.04
C LYS A 29 8.99 -2.22 -22.72
N TRP A 30 8.59 -3.50 -22.72
CA TRP A 30 8.14 -4.17 -21.49
C TRP A 30 9.27 -4.27 -20.46
N PRO A 31 9.04 -3.92 -19.19
CA PRO A 31 10.09 -3.93 -18.19
C PRO A 31 10.46 -5.36 -17.75
N THR A 32 11.74 -5.61 -17.58
CA THR A 32 12.27 -6.95 -17.25
C THR A 32 11.87 -7.49 -15.87
N TRP A 33 11.43 -6.61 -14.97
CA TRP A 33 10.95 -6.99 -13.64
C TRP A 33 9.49 -7.46 -13.65
N CYS A 34 8.74 -7.18 -14.73
CA CYS A 34 7.35 -7.55 -14.88
C CYS A 34 7.25 -8.81 -15.75
N PRO A 35 6.54 -9.88 -15.33
CA PRO A 35 6.40 -11.10 -16.11
C PRO A 35 5.91 -10.83 -17.54
N ALA A 36 6.58 -11.40 -18.52
CA ALA A 36 6.29 -11.17 -19.95
C ALA A 36 4.86 -11.60 -20.35
N ALA A 37 4.31 -12.60 -19.68
CA ALA A 37 2.94 -13.07 -19.93
C ALA A 37 1.87 -11.98 -19.71
N LEU A 38 2.17 -10.93 -18.97
CA LEU A 38 1.24 -9.82 -18.72
C LEU A 38 1.16 -8.84 -19.89
N GLU A 39 2.17 -8.80 -20.78
CA GLU A 39 2.20 -7.92 -21.95
C GLU A 39 1.07 -8.23 -22.94
N GLU A 40 0.70 -9.52 -23.02
CA GLU A 40 -0.33 -9.99 -23.98
C GLU A 40 -1.70 -10.23 -23.32
N ALA A 41 -1.85 -9.89 -22.02
CA ALA A 41 -3.10 -10.14 -21.30
C ALA A 41 -4.22 -9.20 -21.76
N GLU A 42 -5.36 -9.76 -22.16
CA GLU A 42 -6.55 -9.00 -22.60
C GLU A 42 -7.34 -8.44 -21.41
N GLN A 43 -7.27 -9.11 -20.26
CA GLN A 43 -7.88 -8.69 -19.00
C GLN A 43 -6.88 -8.89 -17.86
N VAL A 44 -6.76 -7.91 -16.98
CA VAL A 44 -5.86 -7.98 -15.82
C VAL A 44 -6.59 -7.71 -14.54
N VAL A 45 -6.44 -8.60 -13.56
CA VAL A 45 -6.82 -8.36 -12.17
C VAL A 45 -5.56 -8.02 -11.38
N VAL A 46 -5.50 -6.86 -10.77
CA VAL A 46 -4.49 -6.51 -9.77
C VAL A 46 -5.10 -6.72 -8.39
N LEU A 47 -4.65 -7.75 -7.69
CA LEU A 47 -5.05 -8.04 -6.31
C LEU A 47 -3.96 -7.54 -5.36
N VAL A 48 -4.27 -6.52 -4.58
CA VAL A 48 -3.41 -6.02 -3.51
C VAL A 48 -3.76 -6.75 -2.22
N LEU A 49 -2.79 -7.46 -1.67
CA LEU A 49 -2.87 -8.11 -0.36
C LEU A 49 -2.08 -7.28 0.65
N ASP A 50 -2.81 -6.48 1.43
CA ASP A 50 -2.21 -5.55 2.40
C ASP A 50 -1.31 -6.26 3.40
N GLY A 51 -0.09 -5.76 3.56
CA GLY A 51 0.87 -6.26 4.54
C GLY A 51 1.53 -7.60 4.21
N LEU A 52 1.31 -8.19 3.02
CA LEU A 52 1.98 -9.42 2.61
C LEU A 52 3.37 -9.15 2.04
N GLY A 53 4.38 -9.08 2.89
CA GLY A 53 5.76 -8.94 2.44
C GLY A 53 6.33 -10.19 1.78
N TRP A 54 7.22 -10.00 0.83
CA TRP A 54 7.92 -11.09 0.14
C TRP A 54 8.64 -12.03 1.12
N ASN A 55 9.34 -11.49 2.12
CA ASN A 55 10.04 -12.29 3.11
C ASN A 55 9.08 -13.16 3.93
N GLN A 56 7.94 -12.59 4.38
CA GLN A 56 6.91 -13.34 5.11
C GLN A 56 6.36 -14.50 4.28
N LEU A 57 6.19 -14.28 2.97
CA LEU A 57 5.74 -15.33 2.04
C LEU A 57 6.79 -16.43 1.88
N GLN A 58 8.08 -16.07 1.72
CA GLN A 58 9.18 -17.04 1.57
C GLN A 58 9.39 -17.88 2.84
N ASP A 59 9.24 -17.29 4.01
CA ASP A 59 9.41 -17.96 5.30
C ASP A 59 8.28 -18.97 5.61
N ARG A 60 7.17 -18.96 4.83
CA ARG A 60 5.95 -19.76 5.08
C ARG A 60 5.52 -20.61 3.88
N PRO A 61 6.40 -21.48 3.35
CA PRO A 61 6.07 -22.30 2.18
C PRO A 61 4.87 -23.23 2.39
N GLN A 62 4.60 -23.63 3.64
CA GLN A 62 3.49 -24.48 4.02
C GLN A 62 2.11 -23.78 3.98
N CYS A 63 2.08 -22.46 3.85
CA CYS A 63 0.87 -21.63 3.83
C CYS A 63 0.60 -20.99 2.47
N SER A 64 1.44 -21.24 1.46
CA SER A 64 1.53 -20.40 0.24
C SER A 64 1.70 -21.23 -1.03
N SER A 65 0.97 -22.33 -1.16
CA SER A 65 1.11 -23.26 -2.28
C SER A 65 0.71 -22.66 -3.62
N VAL A 66 -0.36 -21.86 -3.65
CA VAL A 66 -0.83 -21.16 -4.85
C VAL A 66 0.13 -20.03 -5.20
N PHE A 67 0.48 -19.17 -4.23
CA PHE A 67 1.46 -18.08 -4.45
C PHE A 67 2.76 -18.60 -5.08
N ARG A 68 3.26 -19.74 -4.59
CA ARG A 68 4.50 -20.34 -5.11
C ARG A 68 4.39 -20.91 -6.51
N SER A 69 3.18 -21.08 -7.03
CA SER A 69 2.93 -21.50 -8.41
C SER A 69 2.83 -20.32 -9.39
N LEU A 70 2.80 -19.09 -8.88
CA LEU A 70 2.77 -17.90 -9.70
C LEU A 70 4.18 -17.51 -10.15
N GLU A 71 4.28 -16.95 -11.34
CA GLU A 71 5.51 -16.36 -11.83
C GLU A 71 5.71 -14.97 -11.22
N GLY A 72 6.95 -14.62 -10.86
CA GLY A 72 7.28 -13.29 -10.35
C GLY A 72 8.43 -13.33 -9.35
N GLY A 73 8.67 -12.18 -8.72
CA GLY A 73 9.76 -11.98 -7.77
C GLY A 73 9.53 -10.79 -6.86
N PRO A 74 10.50 -10.48 -5.97
CA PRO A 74 10.39 -9.33 -5.10
C PRO A 74 10.47 -8.02 -5.88
N ILE A 75 9.61 -7.09 -5.51
CA ILE A 75 9.71 -5.69 -5.90
C ILE A 75 9.76 -4.83 -4.64
N THR A 76 10.24 -3.60 -4.74
CA THR A 76 10.26 -2.68 -3.61
C THR A 76 8.91 -2.02 -3.41
N THR A 77 8.62 -1.63 -2.16
CA THR A 77 7.57 -0.65 -1.90
C THR A 77 8.17 0.75 -1.75
N VAL A 78 7.32 1.73 -1.50
CA VAL A 78 7.68 3.13 -1.35
C VAL A 78 8.17 3.45 0.08
N ALA A 79 8.77 4.62 0.27
CA ALA A 79 9.12 5.17 1.58
C ALA A 79 8.31 6.45 1.86
N PRO A 80 7.56 6.50 3.00
CA PRO A 80 7.39 5.44 4.00
C PRO A 80 6.58 4.25 3.50
N SER A 81 6.94 3.04 3.95
CA SER A 81 6.28 1.78 3.60
C SER A 81 5.05 1.55 4.49
N THR A 82 3.99 2.29 4.24
CA THR A 82 2.73 2.26 4.99
C THR A 82 1.56 2.26 4.02
N THR A 83 0.45 1.63 4.40
CA THR A 83 -0.76 1.49 3.59
C THR A 83 -1.17 2.79 2.90
N ALA A 84 -1.24 3.92 3.63
CA ALA A 84 -1.68 5.19 3.07
C ALA A 84 -0.78 5.68 1.91
N ALA A 85 0.53 5.66 2.10
CA ALA A 85 1.49 6.09 1.08
C ALA A 85 1.56 5.09 -0.09
N ALA A 86 1.64 3.79 0.23
CA ALA A 86 1.83 2.75 -0.77
C ALA A 86 0.60 2.53 -1.67
N LEU A 87 -0.62 2.48 -1.10
CA LEU A 87 -1.84 2.37 -1.91
C LEU A 87 -2.04 3.59 -2.81
N THR A 88 -1.72 4.79 -2.32
CA THR A 88 -1.75 5.99 -3.15
C THR A 88 -0.72 5.92 -4.28
N SER A 89 0.50 5.45 -3.98
CA SER A 89 1.53 5.24 -5.00
C SER A 89 1.14 4.19 -6.03
N ILE A 90 0.55 3.07 -5.62
CA ILE A 90 0.07 2.01 -6.53
C ILE A 90 -0.96 2.58 -7.51
N THR A 91 -1.92 3.35 -7.01
CA THR A 91 -3.03 3.85 -7.84
C THR A 91 -2.65 5.05 -8.70
N THR A 92 -1.75 5.94 -8.23
CA THR A 92 -1.33 7.14 -8.97
C THR A 92 -0.11 6.92 -9.87
N GLY A 93 0.66 5.84 -9.64
CA GLY A 93 1.94 5.64 -10.32
C GLY A 93 3.07 6.58 -9.85
N LEU A 94 2.89 7.28 -8.74
CA LEU A 94 3.81 8.31 -8.26
C LEU A 94 4.46 7.93 -6.93
N PRO A 95 5.68 8.39 -6.64
CA PRO A 95 6.27 8.25 -5.32
C PRO A 95 5.58 9.18 -4.30
N PRO A 96 5.65 8.87 -2.98
CA PRO A 96 4.96 9.64 -1.93
C PRO A 96 5.23 11.15 -1.95
N GLY A 97 6.47 11.55 -2.26
CA GLY A 97 6.84 12.96 -2.37
C GLY A 97 6.16 13.70 -3.53
N ALA A 98 5.69 12.99 -4.56
CA ALA A 98 5.00 13.58 -5.71
C ALA A 98 3.48 13.62 -5.53
N HIS A 99 2.87 12.55 -4.99
CA HIS A 99 1.41 12.54 -4.76
C HIS A 99 0.98 13.16 -3.42
N GLY A 100 1.92 13.46 -2.52
CA GLY A 100 1.67 14.22 -1.30
C GLY A 100 1.21 13.41 -0.08
N VAL A 101 0.84 12.13 -0.21
CA VAL A 101 0.49 11.27 0.93
C VAL A 101 1.75 10.61 1.46
N VAL A 102 2.35 11.19 2.50
CA VAL A 102 3.68 10.85 3.00
C VAL A 102 3.66 10.11 4.34
N GLY A 103 2.56 9.43 4.68
CA GLY A 103 2.47 8.59 5.87
C GLY A 103 1.05 8.41 6.37
N TYR A 104 0.91 7.57 7.41
CA TYR A 104 -0.36 7.31 8.10
C TYR A 104 -0.87 8.56 8.83
N ARG A 105 0.03 9.34 9.42
CA ARG A 105 -0.26 10.61 10.10
C ARG A 105 0.55 11.72 9.42
N MET A 106 -0.13 12.72 8.90
CA MET A 106 0.50 13.82 8.15
C MET A 106 0.20 15.15 8.81
N ALA A 107 1.19 16.05 8.83
CA ALA A 107 0.94 17.44 9.18
C ALA A 107 0.36 18.16 7.95
N VAL A 108 -0.86 18.67 8.10
CA VAL A 108 -1.58 19.45 7.08
C VAL A 108 -2.15 20.69 7.77
N ASP A 109 -1.81 21.88 7.28
CA ASP A 109 -2.29 23.18 7.81
C ASP A 109 -2.15 23.33 9.34
N GLY A 110 -1.05 22.80 9.92
CA GLY A 110 -0.78 22.87 11.35
C GLY A 110 -1.43 21.76 12.20
N GLU A 111 -2.28 20.96 11.61
CA GLU A 111 -2.95 19.83 12.26
C GLU A 111 -2.28 18.49 11.89
N VAL A 112 -2.53 17.42 12.66
CA VAL A 112 -2.10 16.05 12.32
C VAL A 112 -3.29 15.25 11.82
N LEU A 113 -3.36 15.06 10.52
CA LEU A 113 -4.36 14.25 9.86
C LEU A 113 -4.03 12.76 9.99
N ASN A 114 -4.95 11.95 10.52
CA ASN A 114 -4.95 10.51 10.33
C ASN A 114 -5.53 10.22 8.95
N VAL A 115 -4.68 9.82 8.01
CA VAL A 115 -5.02 9.70 6.58
C VAL A 115 -6.05 8.58 6.34
N LEU A 116 -5.88 7.39 6.93
CA LEU A 116 -6.80 6.27 6.69
C LEU A 116 -8.22 6.54 7.23
N ARG A 117 -8.32 7.24 8.36
CA ARG A 117 -9.61 7.62 8.96
C ARG A 117 -10.12 8.97 8.48
N TRP A 118 -9.24 9.77 7.88
CA TRP A 118 -9.46 11.16 7.50
C TRP A 118 -9.95 12.02 8.67
N GLN A 119 -9.23 11.93 9.77
CA GLN A 119 -9.60 12.55 11.04
C GLN A 119 -8.46 13.37 11.64
N VAL A 120 -8.83 14.49 12.25
CA VAL A 120 -7.97 15.30 13.13
C VAL A 120 -8.54 15.22 14.54
N ALA A 121 -7.73 14.84 15.52
CA ALA A 121 -8.15 14.66 16.92
C ALA A 121 -9.46 13.83 17.07
N GLY A 122 -9.63 12.78 16.25
CA GLY A 122 -10.80 11.90 16.29
C GLY A 122 -12.07 12.44 15.61
N ARG A 123 -12.01 13.63 14.98
CA ARG A 123 -13.15 14.24 14.26
C ARG A 123 -12.94 14.15 12.77
N ASP A 124 -14.03 13.95 12.02
CA ASP A 124 -14.00 13.99 10.56
C ASP A 124 -13.39 15.29 10.05
N ALA A 125 -12.39 15.17 9.20
CA ALA A 125 -11.63 16.32 8.68
C ALA A 125 -11.92 16.62 7.20
N ARG A 126 -12.82 15.89 6.51
CA ARG A 126 -13.06 16.05 5.06
C ARG A 126 -13.49 17.46 4.66
N ALA A 127 -14.23 18.15 5.51
CA ALA A 127 -14.67 19.51 5.23
C ALA A 127 -13.55 20.54 5.41
N ALA A 128 -12.67 20.35 6.41
CA ALA A 128 -11.55 21.25 6.71
C ALA A 128 -10.32 20.94 5.86
N ILE A 129 -10.08 19.67 5.59
CA ILE A 129 -8.95 19.15 4.79
C ILE A 129 -9.55 18.28 3.68
N PRO A 130 -10.01 18.86 2.57
CA PRO A 130 -10.61 18.11 1.47
C PRO A 130 -9.62 17.10 0.86
N PRO A 131 -10.03 15.84 0.60
CA PRO A 131 -9.16 14.80 0.05
C PRO A 131 -8.44 15.18 -1.24
N ASP A 132 -9.12 15.85 -2.15
CA ASP A 132 -8.60 16.34 -3.43
C ASP A 132 -7.55 17.46 -3.29
N LYS A 133 -7.49 18.13 -2.13
CA LYS A 133 -6.43 19.11 -1.81
C LYS A 133 -5.15 18.46 -1.28
N VAL A 134 -5.29 17.30 -0.64
CA VAL A 134 -4.15 16.54 -0.12
C VAL A 134 -3.51 15.70 -1.24
N GLN A 135 -4.34 15.07 -2.08
CA GLN A 135 -3.91 14.28 -3.21
C GLN A 135 -4.73 14.67 -4.44
N ALA A 136 -4.11 15.38 -5.37
CA ALA A 136 -4.76 15.96 -6.54
C ALA A 136 -4.49 15.19 -7.85
N ASN A 137 -3.60 14.17 -7.82
CA ASN A 137 -3.26 13.41 -9.02
C ASN A 137 -4.33 12.37 -9.33
N GLU A 138 -4.70 12.24 -10.61
CA GLU A 138 -5.68 11.26 -11.04
C GLU A 138 -5.15 9.83 -10.83
N PRO A 139 -5.90 8.94 -10.15
CA PRO A 139 -5.52 7.54 -10.04
C PRO A 139 -5.72 6.81 -11.38
N PHE A 140 -5.03 5.69 -11.53
CA PHE A 140 -5.10 4.81 -12.71
C PHE A 140 -4.85 5.54 -14.04
N ALA A 141 -3.91 6.50 -14.06
CA ALA A 141 -3.60 7.33 -15.24
C ALA A 141 -4.86 7.98 -15.86
N GLY A 142 -5.86 8.33 -15.05
CA GLY A 142 -7.13 8.90 -15.51
C GLY A 142 -8.16 7.88 -16.00
N HIS A 143 -7.84 6.59 -16.05
CA HIS A 143 -8.80 5.52 -16.29
C HIS A 143 -9.75 5.36 -15.11
N ARG A 144 -10.91 4.74 -15.34
CA ARG A 144 -11.95 4.51 -14.32
C ARG A 144 -12.26 3.02 -14.16
N PRO A 145 -11.29 2.21 -13.73
CA PRO A 145 -11.53 0.79 -13.59
C PRO A 145 -12.52 0.49 -12.46
N PRO A 146 -13.14 -0.69 -12.46
CA PRO A 146 -13.80 -1.19 -11.27
C PRO A 146 -12.78 -1.46 -10.17
N VAL A 147 -13.14 -1.06 -8.95
CA VAL A 147 -12.38 -1.28 -7.72
C VAL A 147 -13.19 -2.15 -6.79
N VAL A 148 -12.70 -3.35 -6.50
CA VAL A 148 -13.31 -4.32 -5.58
C VAL A 148 -12.64 -4.18 -4.20
N SER A 149 -13.29 -3.46 -3.29
CA SER A 149 -12.78 -3.19 -1.95
C SER A 149 -13.87 -3.34 -0.91
N ARG A 150 -13.54 -3.27 0.39
CA ARG A 150 -14.58 -3.34 1.43
C ARG A 150 -15.66 -2.29 1.23
N ALA A 151 -16.90 -2.71 1.37
CA ALA A 151 -18.04 -1.81 1.20
C ALA A 151 -18.02 -0.62 2.17
N GLU A 152 -17.43 -0.82 3.37
CA GLU A 152 -17.27 0.20 4.40
C GLU A 152 -16.29 1.31 4.01
N PHE A 153 -15.39 1.06 3.06
CA PHE A 153 -14.38 2.04 2.63
C PHE A 153 -14.90 3.02 1.58
N ARG A 154 -16.04 2.74 0.95
CA ARG A 154 -16.57 3.51 -0.20
C ARG A 154 -16.56 5.04 0.00
N GLU A 155 -16.94 5.49 1.19
CA GLU A 155 -17.13 6.92 1.48
C GLU A 155 -16.07 7.49 2.42
N THR A 156 -14.95 6.77 2.64
CA THR A 156 -13.88 7.30 3.47
C THR A 156 -13.12 8.42 2.74
N GLY A 157 -12.57 9.38 3.49
CA GLY A 157 -11.76 10.43 2.90
C GLY A 157 -10.51 9.89 2.20
N PHE A 158 -9.93 8.80 2.72
CA PHE A 158 -8.79 8.15 2.07
C PHE A 158 -9.18 7.53 0.72
N THR A 159 -10.34 6.87 0.63
CA THR A 159 -10.85 6.36 -0.66
C THR A 159 -11.06 7.50 -1.65
N GLN A 160 -11.63 8.62 -1.21
CA GLN A 160 -11.79 9.81 -2.05
C GLN A 160 -10.45 10.38 -2.53
N ALA A 161 -9.38 10.29 -1.71
CA ALA A 161 -8.06 10.77 -2.09
C ALA A 161 -7.37 9.88 -3.14
N HIS A 162 -7.32 8.54 -2.93
CA HIS A 162 -6.48 7.67 -3.77
C HIS A 162 -7.24 6.86 -4.82
N LEU A 163 -8.58 6.86 -4.79
CA LEU A 163 -9.45 6.14 -5.73
C LEU A 163 -10.51 7.06 -6.33
N ASP A 164 -10.25 8.37 -6.41
CA ASP A 164 -11.24 9.31 -6.97
C ASP A 164 -11.73 8.85 -8.34
N ARG A 165 -13.04 9.00 -8.56
CA ARG A 165 -13.75 8.65 -9.81
C ARG A 165 -13.68 7.18 -10.23
N SER A 166 -13.06 6.27 -9.44
CA SER A 166 -13.12 4.85 -9.74
C SER A 166 -14.54 4.26 -9.49
N ARG A 167 -14.82 3.12 -10.13
CA ARG A 167 -16.12 2.45 -10.00
C ARG A 167 -16.10 1.44 -8.87
N MET A 168 -16.37 1.90 -7.63
CA MET A 168 -16.32 1.06 -6.43
C MET A 168 -17.38 -0.03 -6.42
N THR A 169 -16.95 -1.28 -6.27
CA THR A 169 -17.76 -2.46 -5.95
C THR A 169 -17.40 -2.94 -4.55
N GLY A 170 -18.38 -2.95 -3.64
CA GLY A 170 -18.15 -3.27 -2.23
C GLY A 170 -18.29 -4.76 -1.95
N TRP A 171 -17.27 -5.40 -1.40
CA TRP A 171 -17.37 -6.74 -0.83
C TRP A 171 -17.60 -6.71 0.68
N ARG A 172 -18.13 -7.80 1.25
CA ARG A 172 -18.45 -7.95 2.69
C ARG A 172 -17.64 -9.06 3.36
N MET A 173 -17.42 -10.16 2.65
CA MET A 173 -16.67 -11.33 3.09
C MET A 173 -15.70 -11.72 1.97
N ALA A 174 -14.60 -12.39 2.30
CA ALA A 174 -13.60 -12.81 1.33
C ALA A 174 -14.20 -13.57 0.13
N SER A 175 -15.19 -14.43 0.36
CA SER A 175 -15.94 -15.12 -0.71
C SER A 175 -16.66 -14.16 -1.66
N THR A 176 -17.19 -13.05 -1.17
CA THR A 176 -17.84 -12.03 -2.02
C THR A 176 -16.83 -11.19 -2.80
N LEU A 177 -15.61 -11.00 -2.30
CA LEU A 177 -14.52 -10.41 -3.07
C LEU A 177 -14.25 -11.24 -4.33
N VAL A 178 -14.04 -12.54 -4.19
CA VAL A 178 -13.83 -13.47 -5.33
C VAL A 178 -14.99 -13.38 -6.32
N THR A 179 -16.23 -13.45 -5.81
CA THR A 179 -17.44 -13.38 -6.63
C THR A 179 -17.53 -12.09 -7.45
N GLU A 180 -17.25 -10.94 -6.85
CA GLU A 180 -17.28 -9.65 -7.54
C GLU A 180 -16.19 -9.53 -8.61
N VAL A 181 -14.96 -9.98 -8.32
CA VAL A 181 -13.89 -10.04 -9.33
C VAL A 181 -14.30 -10.89 -10.52
N VAL A 182 -14.83 -12.10 -10.28
CA VAL A 182 -15.28 -13.02 -11.34
C VAL A 182 -16.44 -12.42 -12.16
N HIS A 183 -17.38 -11.74 -11.51
CA HIS A 183 -18.47 -11.06 -12.22
C HIS A 183 -17.96 -9.95 -13.15
N LEU A 184 -16.95 -9.19 -12.73
CA LEU A 184 -16.37 -8.13 -13.56
C LEU A 184 -15.62 -8.71 -14.76
N LEU A 185 -14.82 -9.75 -14.56
CA LEU A 185 -14.15 -10.45 -15.65
C LEU A 185 -15.13 -11.02 -16.68
N ARG A 186 -16.24 -11.64 -16.23
CA ARG A 186 -17.28 -12.16 -17.13
C ARG A 186 -18.01 -11.06 -17.92
N ARG A 187 -18.00 -9.81 -17.45
CA ARG A 187 -18.51 -8.64 -18.17
C ARG A 187 -17.51 -8.05 -19.16
N GLY A 188 -16.31 -8.60 -19.25
CA GLY A 188 -15.25 -8.13 -20.15
C GLY A 188 -14.52 -6.90 -19.66
N GLU A 189 -14.47 -6.64 -18.33
CA GLU A 189 -13.69 -5.52 -17.79
C GLU A 189 -12.20 -5.76 -18.08
N PRO A 190 -11.51 -4.86 -18.79
CA PRO A 190 -10.13 -5.08 -19.18
C PRO A 190 -9.14 -4.97 -18.00
N PHE A 191 -9.51 -4.23 -16.96
CA PHE A 191 -8.70 -4.06 -15.78
C PHE A 191 -9.58 -4.02 -14.53
N VAL A 192 -9.24 -4.80 -13.51
CA VAL A 192 -9.92 -4.84 -12.21
C VAL A 192 -8.87 -4.64 -11.12
N TYR A 193 -9.08 -3.64 -10.25
CA TYR A 193 -8.29 -3.47 -9.04
C TYR A 193 -9.04 -4.09 -7.87
N ALA A 194 -8.42 -5.00 -7.13
CA ALA A 194 -8.98 -5.64 -5.96
C ALA A 194 -8.06 -5.45 -4.74
N TYR A 195 -8.65 -5.23 -3.57
CA TYR A 195 -7.92 -4.98 -2.35
C TYR A 195 -8.46 -5.83 -1.19
N TYR A 196 -7.54 -6.47 -0.47
CA TYR A 196 -7.82 -7.29 0.70
C TYR A 196 -6.87 -6.95 1.85
N GLU A 197 -7.41 -6.53 2.98
CA GLU A 197 -6.67 -6.05 4.15
C GLU A 197 -6.48 -7.11 5.24
N GLY A 198 -6.96 -8.33 5.06
CA GLY A 198 -7.02 -9.33 6.12
C GLY A 198 -5.66 -9.67 6.72
N ILE A 199 -4.61 -9.77 5.90
CA ILE A 199 -3.27 -10.17 6.34
C ILE A 199 -2.68 -9.10 7.26
N ASP A 200 -2.72 -7.83 6.87
CA ASP A 200 -2.22 -6.71 7.67
C ASP A 200 -2.98 -6.60 9.00
N LYS A 201 -4.30 -6.68 8.93
CA LYS A 201 -5.17 -6.59 10.10
C LYS A 201 -4.87 -7.69 11.13
N VAL A 202 -4.67 -8.93 10.68
CA VAL A 202 -4.31 -10.05 11.55
C VAL A 202 -2.91 -9.88 12.11
N ALA A 203 -1.94 -9.42 11.31
CA ALA A 203 -0.59 -9.16 11.76
C ALA A 203 -0.55 -8.08 12.87
N HIS A 204 -1.32 -7.02 12.72
CA HIS A 204 -1.41 -5.96 13.73
C HIS A 204 -2.02 -6.41 15.06
N GLU A 205 -2.97 -7.33 15.04
CA GLU A 205 -3.67 -7.77 16.24
C GLU A 205 -2.98 -8.95 16.94
N TYR A 206 -2.43 -9.88 16.17
CA TYR A 206 -1.92 -11.16 16.69
C TYR A 206 -0.44 -11.40 16.43
N GLY A 207 0.26 -10.48 15.73
CA GLY A 207 1.64 -10.68 15.31
C GLY A 207 1.77 -11.70 14.16
N LEU A 208 3.00 -12.19 13.93
CA LEU A 208 3.33 -13.07 12.81
C LEU A 208 3.31 -14.58 13.17
N GLY A 209 2.46 -14.98 14.13
CA GLY A 209 2.30 -16.36 14.58
C GLY A 209 1.20 -17.15 13.87
N ASP A 210 0.57 -18.10 14.58
CA ASP A 210 -0.42 -19.05 14.04
C ASP A 210 -1.62 -18.37 13.36
N HIS A 211 -2.08 -17.24 13.90
CA HIS A 211 -3.18 -16.47 13.29
C HIS A 211 -2.78 -15.91 11.93
N TYR A 212 -1.56 -15.37 11.81
CA TYR A 212 -1.03 -14.89 10.56
C TYR A 212 -0.90 -16.02 9.54
N ASP A 213 -0.40 -17.19 9.95
CA ASP A 213 -0.30 -18.38 9.11
C ASP A 213 -1.68 -18.87 8.63
N ALA A 214 -2.69 -18.78 9.49
CA ALA A 214 -4.06 -19.15 9.14
C ALA A 214 -4.65 -18.17 8.10
N GLU A 215 -4.41 -16.88 8.27
CA GLU A 215 -4.85 -15.84 7.34
C GLU A 215 -4.11 -15.91 6.00
N LEU A 216 -2.80 -16.22 6.02
CA LEU A 216 -2.03 -16.45 4.80
C LEU A 216 -2.58 -17.63 3.99
N ARG A 217 -2.97 -18.74 4.64
CA ARG A 217 -3.66 -19.87 3.95
C ARG A 217 -5.02 -19.45 3.40
N ALA A 218 -5.74 -18.54 4.08
CA ALA A 218 -7.00 -18.00 3.57
C ALA A 218 -6.78 -17.14 2.32
N ALA A 219 -5.77 -16.27 2.34
CA ALA A 219 -5.38 -15.46 1.19
C ALA A 219 -4.87 -16.32 0.01
N ASP A 220 -4.09 -17.38 0.28
CA ASP A 220 -3.64 -18.35 -0.74
C ASP A 220 -4.84 -19.00 -1.46
N ARG A 221 -5.92 -19.33 -0.72
CA ARG A 221 -7.18 -19.83 -1.33
C ARG A 221 -7.91 -18.75 -2.15
N ILE A 222 -7.98 -17.51 -1.68
CA ILE A 222 -8.58 -16.40 -2.44
C ILE A 222 -7.88 -16.24 -3.79
N VAL A 223 -6.54 -16.27 -3.79
CA VAL A 223 -5.73 -16.20 -5.02
C VAL A 223 -6.03 -17.38 -5.93
N GLY A 224 -6.10 -18.60 -5.37
CA GLY A 224 -6.47 -19.81 -6.10
C GLY A 224 -7.86 -19.73 -6.74
N ASP A 225 -8.85 -19.32 -5.97
CA ASP A 225 -10.23 -19.20 -6.44
C ASP A 225 -10.38 -18.16 -7.58
N ILE A 226 -9.65 -17.05 -7.50
CA ILE A 226 -9.63 -16.05 -8.59
C ILE A 226 -8.91 -16.63 -9.81
N ARG A 227 -7.70 -17.20 -9.63
CA ARG A 227 -6.90 -17.79 -10.73
C ARG A 227 -7.69 -18.83 -11.50
N ASP A 228 -8.33 -19.75 -10.78
CA ASP A 228 -9.07 -20.86 -11.38
C ASP A 228 -10.35 -20.39 -12.11
N ALA A 229 -10.82 -19.18 -11.83
CA ALA A 229 -11.98 -18.57 -12.49
C ALA A 229 -11.61 -17.60 -13.62
N LEU A 230 -10.33 -17.39 -13.91
CA LEU A 230 -9.89 -16.51 -14.99
C LEU A 230 -10.38 -17.01 -16.36
N PRO A 231 -10.97 -16.17 -17.19
CA PRO A 231 -11.23 -16.52 -18.59
C PRO A 231 -9.92 -16.63 -19.39
N PRO A 232 -9.93 -17.32 -20.54
CA PRO A 232 -8.79 -17.33 -21.45
C PRO A 232 -8.34 -15.90 -21.79
N GLY A 233 -7.03 -15.66 -21.83
CA GLY A 233 -6.45 -14.35 -22.08
C GLY A 233 -6.42 -13.40 -20.89
N ALA A 234 -6.98 -13.80 -19.72
CA ALA A 234 -6.91 -13.00 -18.50
C ALA A 234 -5.72 -13.39 -17.63
N ALA A 235 -5.20 -12.40 -16.89
CA ALA A 235 -4.11 -12.58 -15.94
C ALA A 235 -4.47 -12.05 -14.54
N LEU A 236 -3.91 -12.70 -13.51
CA LEU A 236 -3.96 -12.25 -12.13
C LEU A 236 -2.57 -11.80 -11.69
N VAL A 237 -2.48 -10.55 -11.30
CA VAL A 237 -1.29 -9.94 -10.68
C VAL A 237 -1.55 -9.81 -9.19
N VAL A 238 -0.70 -10.41 -8.36
CA VAL A 238 -0.78 -10.31 -6.91
C VAL A 238 0.39 -9.48 -6.42
N ILE A 239 0.09 -8.39 -5.73
CA ILE A 239 1.09 -7.51 -5.13
C ILE A 239 0.74 -7.22 -3.67
N SER A 240 1.69 -6.68 -2.94
CA SER A 240 1.45 -6.09 -1.61
C SER A 240 1.91 -4.63 -1.60
N ASP A 241 1.27 -3.83 -0.80
CA ASP A 241 1.63 -2.44 -0.55
C ASP A 241 2.86 -2.32 0.36
N HIS A 242 3.02 -3.21 1.34
CA HIS A 242 4.19 -3.33 2.22
C HIS A 242 4.27 -4.73 2.85
N GLY A 243 5.36 -4.98 3.59
CA GLY A 243 5.52 -6.15 4.44
C GLY A 243 5.39 -5.81 5.92
N GLN A 244 5.69 -6.78 6.77
CA GLN A 244 5.63 -6.68 8.23
C GLN A 244 7.00 -6.87 8.86
N VAL A 245 7.21 -6.36 10.07
CA VAL A 245 8.43 -6.57 10.86
C VAL A 245 8.07 -6.76 12.33
N GLU A 246 8.66 -7.76 12.94
CA GLU A 246 8.63 -7.88 14.40
C GLU A 246 9.53 -6.81 15.03
N VAL A 247 8.92 -5.83 15.70
CA VAL A 247 9.63 -4.73 16.36
C VAL A 247 10.18 -5.15 17.71
N GLY A 248 9.44 -5.96 18.48
CA GLY A 248 9.80 -6.35 19.83
C GLY A 248 10.05 -5.13 20.73
N ASP A 249 11.11 -5.20 21.53
CA ASP A 249 11.52 -4.12 22.44
C ASP A 249 12.39 -3.03 21.78
N ARG A 250 12.64 -3.11 20.47
CA ARG A 250 13.48 -2.18 19.71
C ARG A 250 12.74 -0.88 19.37
N ILE A 251 12.22 -0.19 20.37
CA ILE A 251 11.52 1.09 20.22
C ILE A 251 12.49 2.23 20.51
N ILE A 252 12.76 3.04 19.49
CA ILE A 252 13.58 4.24 19.63
C ILE A 252 12.64 5.44 19.80
N THR A 253 12.78 6.12 20.96
CA THR A 253 12.11 7.39 21.21
C THR A 253 13.09 8.52 20.93
N PRO A 254 12.70 9.58 20.21
CA PRO A 254 13.56 10.74 20.02
C PRO A 254 14.03 11.31 21.35
N ALA A 255 15.33 11.58 21.47
CA ALA A 255 15.95 12.07 22.71
C ALA A 255 15.35 13.43 23.13
N PRO A 256 15.34 13.76 24.45
CA PRO A 256 14.81 15.04 24.93
C PRO A 256 15.45 16.26 24.25
N GLU A 257 16.75 16.20 23.93
CA GLU A 257 17.50 17.24 23.23
C GLU A 257 16.98 17.47 21.81
N VAL A 258 16.57 16.39 21.12
CA VAL A 258 15.93 16.46 19.80
C VAL A 258 14.54 17.08 19.93
N LEU A 259 13.75 16.57 20.90
CA LEU A 259 12.37 17.02 21.13
C LEU A 259 12.27 18.49 21.57
N ALA A 260 13.32 19.06 22.19
CA ALA A 260 13.38 20.48 22.54
C ALA A 260 13.24 21.41 21.33
N HIS A 261 13.61 20.93 20.14
CA HIS A 261 13.53 21.68 18.87
C HIS A 261 12.28 21.35 18.04
N VAL A 262 11.43 20.42 18.50
CA VAL A 262 10.24 19.96 17.79
C VAL A 262 8.98 20.67 18.28
N VAL A 263 8.16 21.16 17.35
CA VAL A 263 6.83 21.71 17.67
C VAL A 263 5.75 20.66 17.51
N GLN A 264 5.90 19.74 16.57
CA GLN A 264 4.91 18.70 16.25
C GLN A 264 5.59 17.46 15.69
N GLN A 265 4.98 16.30 15.86
CA GLN A 265 5.41 15.05 15.25
C GLN A 265 4.26 14.45 14.42
N SER A 266 4.62 13.83 13.30
CA SER A 266 3.70 13.05 12.46
C SER A 266 4.40 11.78 11.94
N GLY A 267 3.80 11.05 11.01
CA GLY A 267 4.31 9.77 10.53
C GLY A 267 3.72 8.59 11.30
N GLU A 268 4.48 7.55 11.43
CA GLU A 268 4.11 6.28 12.07
C GLU A 268 5.24 5.74 12.97
N GLY A 269 5.07 4.54 13.50
CA GLY A 269 6.04 3.94 14.42
C GLY A 269 7.45 3.81 13.86
N ARG A 270 7.57 3.44 12.59
CA ARG A 270 8.87 3.19 11.93
C ARG A 270 9.39 4.35 11.09
N PHE A 271 8.56 5.34 10.78
CA PHE A 271 8.92 6.51 9.99
C PHE A 271 8.31 7.77 10.59
N ARG A 272 9.14 8.62 11.17
CA ARG A 272 8.74 9.82 11.90
C ARG A 272 9.13 11.09 11.17
N TRP A 273 8.15 11.98 11.05
CA TRP A 273 8.39 13.37 10.65
C TRP A 273 8.48 14.24 11.91
N LEU A 274 9.63 14.89 12.10
CA LEU A 274 9.86 15.83 13.19
C LEU A 274 9.74 17.26 12.64
N HIS A 275 8.72 17.97 13.04
CA HIS A 275 8.48 19.35 12.58
C HIS A 275 9.19 20.31 13.50
N ALA A 276 10.17 21.05 12.96
CA ALA A 276 10.97 22.00 13.72
C ALA A 276 10.16 23.21 14.20
N ARG A 277 10.46 23.69 15.41
CA ARG A 277 10.00 25.01 15.83
C ARG A 277 10.51 26.09 14.87
N PRO A 278 9.81 27.22 14.70
CA PRO A 278 10.30 28.31 13.87
C PRO A 278 11.76 28.70 14.23
N GLY A 279 12.65 28.73 13.24
CA GLY A 279 14.07 29.02 13.43
C GLY A 279 14.94 27.87 13.97
N HIS A 280 14.36 26.71 14.33
CA HIS A 280 15.10 25.61 14.95
C HIS A 280 15.47 24.46 13.99
N ALA A 281 15.21 24.55 12.69
CA ALA A 281 15.42 23.45 11.74
C ALA A 281 16.87 22.91 11.77
N ARG A 282 17.86 23.82 11.78
CA ARG A 282 19.28 23.43 11.85
C ARG A 282 19.63 22.76 13.18
N HIS A 283 19.20 23.32 14.31
CA HIS A 283 19.44 22.74 15.63
C HIS A 283 18.78 21.35 15.77
N LEU A 284 17.56 21.18 15.23
CA LEU A 284 16.89 19.89 15.19
C LEU A 284 17.71 18.87 14.42
N LEU A 285 18.21 19.22 13.23
CA LEU A 285 19.02 18.31 12.40
C LEU A 285 20.31 17.91 13.14
N GLU A 286 21.04 18.88 13.69
CA GLU A 286 22.30 18.64 14.44
C GLU A 286 22.07 17.75 15.67
N ALA A 287 21.00 18.02 16.44
CA ALA A 287 20.64 17.21 17.61
C ALA A 287 20.23 15.77 17.21
N ALA A 288 19.44 15.62 16.12
CA ALA A 288 19.02 14.31 15.63
C ALA A 288 20.22 13.49 15.14
N GLN A 289 21.12 14.08 14.35
CA GLN A 289 22.34 13.42 13.88
C GLN A 289 23.27 13.00 15.05
N ALA A 290 23.42 13.85 16.05
CA ALA A 290 24.27 13.56 17.20
C ALA A 290 23.75 12.40 18.07
N ARG A 291 22.43 12.15 18.07
CA ARG A 291 21.78 11.16 18.96
C ARG A 291 21.32 9.89 18.26
N HIS A 292 21.02 9.96 16.98
CA HIS A 292 20.40 8.86 16.25
C HIS A 292 21.14 8.48 14.94
N GLY A 293 22.24 9.16 14.63
CA GLY A 293 23.09 8.88 13.48
C GLY A 293 22.74 9.72 12.28
#